data_4bc7eaa6d395ab2c8eac61399a3a27aa
#
_entry.id   4bc7eaa6d395ab2c8eac61399a3a27aa
#
_cell.length_a   1.000
_cell.length_b   1.000
_cell.length_c   1.000
_cell.angle_alpha   90.00
_cell.angle_beta   90.00
_cell.angle_gamma   90.00
#
_symmetry.space_group_name_H-M   'P 1'
#
loop_
_entity.id
_entity.type
_entity.pdbx_description
1 polymer ?
#
loop_
_entity_poly.entity_id
_entity_poly.type
_entity_poly.pdbx_seq_one_letter_code
_entity_poly.pdbx_strand_id
1 'polypeptide(L)'
;MLAAGLAIGALLLNLAIEHVLAGARGSLVLVPGLLDYSPTWNHGVSFGLFWQNGDTGRRVLIAVLAVVSGFVGYMAWRSTNRLQAAGYGLVVGGALGNLWDRAFSGAVFDYLFLHLGQISLFVFNFSDAAISAGALLIMIDALVPAKVGATDS
;
A
#
# COMPACT_ATOMS: atom_id res chain seq x y z
N MET A 1 18.18 -6.79 4.77
CA MET A 1 18.01 -7.33 3.40
C MET A 1 16.58 -7.76 3.09
N LEU A 2 15.86 -8.49 3.98
CA LEU A 2 14.47 -8.94 3.73
C LEU A 2 13.50 -7.77 3.44
N ALA A 3 13.49 -6.74 4.29
CA ALA A 3 12.60 -5.58 4.09
C ALA A 3 12.83 -4.88 2.75
N ALA A 4 14.10 -4.67 2.37
CA ALA A 4 14.43 -4.03 1.09
C ALA A 4 14.00 -4.91 -0.10
N GLY A 5 14.21 -6.22 -0.03
CA GLY A 5 13.75 -7.15 -1.07
C GLY A 5 12.24 -7.12 -1.25
N LEU A 6 11.48 -7.13 -0.15
CA LEU A 6 10.02 -7.05 -0.18
C LEU A 6 9.51 -5.68 -0.66
N ALA A 7 10.18 -4.59 -0.26
CA ALA A 7 9.81 -3.25 -0.73
C ALA A 7 10.00 -3.11 -2.25
N ILE A 8 11.15 -3.54 -2.76
CA ILE A 8 11.42 -3.54 -4.20
C ILE A 8 10.45 -4.46 -4.93
N GLY A 9 10.24 -5.68 -4.41
CA GLY A 9 9.31 -6.64 -5.01
C GLY A 9 7.88 -6.12 -5.08
N ALA A 10 7.38 -5.51 -4.01
CA ALA A 10 6.03 -4.93 -3.98
C ALA A 10 5.89 -3.75 -4.94
N LEU A 11 6.89 -2.86 -5.01
CA LEU A 11 6.91 -1.75 -5.96
C LEU A 11 6.90 -2.27 -7.42
N LEU A 12 7.81 -3.18 -7.76
CA LEU A 12 7.91 -3.72 -9.12
C LEU A 12 6.65 -4.47 -9.53
N LEU A 13 6.05 -5.23 -8.61
CA LEU A 13 4.80 -5.94 -8.87
C LEU A 13 3.64 -4.96 -9.11
N ASN A 14 3.55 -3.89 -8.31
CA ASN A 14 2.54 -2.84 -8.54
C ASN A 14 2.68 -2.24 -9.94
N LEU A 15 3.89 -1.79 -10.30
CA LEU A 15 4.15 -1.19 -11.61
C LEU A 15 3.86 -2.17 -12.77
N ALA A 16 4.18 -3.46 -12.59
CA ALA A 16 3.88 -4.48 -13.59
C ALA A 16 2.36 -4.70 -13.76
N ILE A 17 1.62 -4.79 -12.67
CA ILE A 17 0.15 -4.91 -12.71
C ILE A 17 -0.46 -3.69 -13.39
N GLU A 18 -0.06 -2.49 -13.02
CA GLU A 18 -0.56 -1.26 -13.64
C GLU A 18 -0.24 -1.17 -15.12
N HIS A 19 0.98 -1.54 -15.51
CA HIS A 19 1.36 -1.59 -16.92
C HIS A 19 0.46 -2.54 -17.73
N VAL A 20 0.13 -3.70 -17.20
CA VAL A 20 -0.80 -4.66 -17.84
C VAL A 20 -2.22 -4.10 -17.90
N LEU A 21 -2.65 -3.42 -16.83
CA LEU A 21 -4.02 -2.89 -16.72
C LEU A 21 -4.22 -1.55 -17.43
N ALA A 22 -3.15 -0.82 -17.78
CA ALA A 22 -3.22 0.51 -18.38
C ALA A 22 -4.04 0.58 -19.69
N GLY A 23 -4.14 -0.55 -20.43
CA GLY A 23 -4.95 -0.66 -21.64
C GLY A 23 -6.38 -1.19 -21.42
N ALA A 24 -6.69 -1.70 -20.24
CA ALA A 24 -7.97 -2.32 -19.94
C ALA A 24 -9.05 -1.23 -19.71
N ARG A 25 -10.14 -1.31 -20.45
CA ARG A 25 -11.27 -0.38 -20.34
C ARG A 25 -12.52 -1.09 -19.87
N GLY A 26 -13.39 -0.35 -19.18
CA GLY A 26 -14.65 -0.86 -18.63
C GLY A 26 -14.47 -1.54 -17.28
N SER A 27 -15.56 -2.08 -16.74
CA SER A 27 -15.60 -2.82 -15.48
C SER A 27 -15.82 -4.32 -15.74
N LEU A 28 -15.31 -5.15 -14.85
CA LEU A 28 -15.44 -6.61 -14.91
C LEU A 28 -15.71 -7.14 -13.51
N VAL A 29 -16.71 -7.99 -13.38
CA VAL A 29 -16.97 -8.72 -12.13
C VAL A 29 -15.90 -9.79 -11.96
N LEU A 30 -15.10 -9.68 -10.89
CA LEU A 30 -14.07 -10.65 -10.54
C LEU A 30 -14.63 -11.72 -9.58
N VAL A 31 -15.31 -11.26 -8.52
CA VAL A 31 -15.99 -12.12 -7.56
C VAL A 31 -17.41 -11.56 -7.37
N PRO A 32 -18.46 -12.27 -7.83
CA PRO A 32 -19.83 -11.77 -7.76
C PRO A 32 -20.23 -11.34 -6.35
N GLY A 33 -20.73 -10.12 -6.23
CA GLY A 33 -21.20 -9.54 -4.98
C GLY A 33 -20.10 -9.11 -3.99
N LEU A 34 -18.81 -9.17 -4.40
CA LEU A 34 -17.70 -8.86 -3.50
C LEU A 34 -16.61 -7.97 -4.14
N LEU A 35 -16.13 -8.33 -5.33
CA LEU A 35 -14.95 -7.69 -5.91
C LEU A 35 -15.11 -7.49 -7.42
N ASP A 36 -14.95 -6.27 -7.88
CA ASP A 36 -14.97 -5.91 -9.29
C ASP A 36 -13.66 -5.22 -9.70
N TYR A 37 -13.27 -5.39 -10.96
CA TYR A 37 -12.35 -4.48 -11.62
C TYR A 37 -13.12 -3.22 -12.01
N SER A 38 -12.72 -2.08 -11.49
CA SER A 38 -13.38 -0.78 -11.73
C SER A 38 -12.33 0.34 -11.67
N PRO A 39 -11.63 0.60 -12.80
CA PRO A 39 -10.50 1.52 -12.83
C PRO A 39 -10.94 2.96 -12.57
N THR A 40 -10.25 3.64 -11.67
CA THR A 40 -10.44 5.04 -11.32
C THR A 40 -9.13 5.74 -10.96
N TRP A 41 -9.08 7.07 -11.08
CA TRP A 41 -7.94 7.88 -10.68
C TRP A 41 -8.24 8.60 -9.36
N ASN A 42 -7.45 8.30 -8.34
CA ASN A 42 -7.58 8.84 -6.99
C ASN A 42 -6.63 10.01 -6.78
N HIS A 43 -7.17 11.22 -6.81
CA HIS A 43 -6.41 12.47 -6.60
C HIS A 43 -6.19 12.83 -5.13
N GLY A 44 -6.80 12.13 -4.18
CA GLY A 44 -6.71 12.38 -2.74
C GLY A 44 -6.03 11.26 -1.97
N VAL A 45 -6.34 11.20 -0.67
CA VAL A 45 -6.05 10.03 0.18
C VAL A 45 -7.29 9.13 0.19
N SER A 46 -7.11 7.87 0.59
CA SER A 46 -8.22 6.93 0.79
C SER A 46 -9.39 7.59 1.55
N PHE A 47 -10.61 7.33 1.14
CA PHE A 47 -11.86 7.95 1.64
C PHE A 47 -12.09 9.41 1.21
N GLY A 48 -11.41 9.92 0.17
CA GLY A 48 -11.63 11.29 -0.33
C GLY A 48 -11.12 12.40 0.60
N LEU A 49 -10.39 12.05 1.65
CA LEU A 49 -9.73 13.02 2.50
C LEU A 49 -8.62 13.71 1.72
N PHE A 50 -8.49 15.04 1.89
CA PHE A 50 -7.52 15.86 1.19
C PHE A 50 -7.62 15.78 -0.35
N TRP A 51 -8.87 15.84 -0.88
CA TRP A 51 -9.09 15.97 -2.33
C TRP A 51 -8.29 17.15 -2.88
N GLN A 52 -7.38 16.87 -3.79
CA GLN A 52 -6.43 17.88 -4.27
C GLN A 52 -6.83 18.39 -5.65
N ASN A 53 -7.36 19.61 -5.68
CA ASN A 53 -7.70 20.32 -6.91
C ASN A 53 -6.56 21.24 -7.37
N GLY A 54 -5.30 20.75 -7.36
CA GLY A 54 -4.19 21.56 -7.84
C GLY A 54 -2.80 21.02 -7.52
N ASP A 55 -1.80 21.54 -8.23
CA ASP A 55 -0.41 21.08 -8.12
C ASP A 55 0.20 21.27 -6.73
N THR A 56 -0.18 22.31 -6.01
CA THR A 56 0.36 22.60 -4.67
C THR A 56 -0.07 21.52 -3.68
N GLY A 57 -1.35 21.16 -3.66
CA GLY A 57 -1.86 20.13 -2.77
C GLY A 57 -1.25 18.76 -3.06
N ARG A 58 -1.10 18.41 -4.34
CA ARG A 58 -0.41 17.19 -4.77
C ARG A 58 1.04 17.14 -4.25
N ARG A 59 1.80 18.24 -4.39
CA ARG A 59 3.19 18.33 -3.91
C ARG A 59 3.29 18.19 -2.40
N VAL A 60 2.38 18.82 -1.65
CA VAL A 60 2.32 18.69 -0.18
C VAL A 60 2.04 17.26 0.21
N LEU A 61 1.06 16.61 -0.42
CA LEU A 61 0.73 15.21 -0.16
C LEU A 61 1.91 14.28 -0.47
N ILE A 62 2.57 14.45 -1.61
CA ILE A 62 3.79 13.69 -1.96
C ILE A 62 4.86 13.88 -0.89
N ALA A 63 5.13 15.11 -0.46
CA ALA A 63 6.14 15.40 0.57
C ALA A 63 5.82 14.72 1.91
N VAL A 64 4.57 14.80 2.36
CA VAL A 64 4.13 14.14 3.60
C VAL A 64 4.28 12.61 3.49
N LEU A 65 3.80 12.03 2.41
CA LEU A 65 3.90 10.58 2.19
C LEU A 65 5.35 10.12 2.05
N ALA A 66 6.22 10.91 1.42
CA ALA A 66 7.65 10.62 1.32
C ALA A 66 8.34 10.62 2.69
N VAL A 67 8.02 11.60 3.54
CA VAL A 67 8.55 11.67 4.91
C VAL A 67 8.09 10.47 5.74
N VAL A 68 6.80 10.14 5.69
CA VAL A 68 6.25 8.97 6.40
C VAL A 68 6.88 7.68 5.90
N SER A 69 6.98 7.50 4.58
CA SER A 69 7.63 6.33 3.97
C SER A 69 9.11 6.22 4.35
N GLY A 70 9.83 7.34 4.40
CA GLY A 70 11.20 7.41 4.85
C GLY A 70 11.37 7.00 6.33
N PHE A 71 10.46 7.45 7.19
CA PHE A 71 10.42 7.05 8.59
C PHE A 71 10.17 5.55 8.74
N VAL A 72 9.18 5.00 8.04
CA VAL A 72 8.90 3.56 8.04
C VAL A 72 10.09 2.76 7.47
N GLY A 73 10.76 3.27 6.44
CA GLY A 73 11.99 2.71 5.89
C GLY A 73 13.14 2.67 6.90
N TYR A 74 13.28 3.72 7.70
CA TYR A 74 14.23 3.75 8.82
C TYR A 74 13.89 2.68 9.87
N MET A 75 12.62 2.53 10.25
CA MET A 75 12.16 1.47 11.14
C MET A 75 12.45 0.07 10.56
N ALA A 76 12.23 -0.12 9.26
CA ALA A 76 12.56 -1.34 8.54
C ALA A 76 14.06 -1.70 8.64
N TRP A 77 14.93 -0.71 8.51
CA TRP A 77 16.37 -0.90 8.63
C TRP A 77 16.79 -1.28 10.05
N ARG A 78 16.15 -0.68 11.06
CA ARG A 78 16.42 -0.95 12.49
C ARG A 78 15.84 -2.27 12.97
N SER A 79 14.91 -2.87 12.22
CA SER A 79 14.23 -4.09 12.63
C SER A 79 15.16 -5.31 12.57
N THR A 80 15.22 -6.05 13.68
CA THR A 80 15.93 -7.33 13.80
C THR A 80 14.99 -8.53 13.69
N ASN A 81 13.69 -8.31 13.84
CA ASN A 81 12.66 -9.33 13.73
C ASN A 81 12.22 -9.48 12.26
N ARG A 82 12.19 -10.74 11.78
CA ARG A 82 11.84 -11.04 10.38
C ARG A 82 10.39 -10.67 10.04
N LEU A 83 9.44 -10.92 10.96
CA LEU A 83 8.03 -10.62 10.74
C LEU A 83 7.81 -9.11 10.62
N GLN A 84 8.41 -8.36 11.56
CA GLN A 84 8.39 -6.90 11.56
C GLN A 84 9.08 -6.31 10.32
N ALA A 85 10.26 -6.86 9.96
CA ALA A 85 10.97 -6.44 8.76
C ALA A 85 10.16 -6.69 7.48
N ALA A 86 9.43 -7.80 7.40
CA ALA A 86 8.52 -8.10 6.29
C ALA A 86 7.36 -7.10 6.24
N GLY A 87 6.75 -6.81 7.39
CA GLY A 87 5.67 -5.83 7.49
C GLY A 87 6.11 -4.43 7.02
N TYR A 88 7.23 -3.93 7.55
CA TYR A 88 7.77 -2.64 7.11
C TYR A 88 8.15 -2.64 5.62
N GLY A 89 8.72 -3.74 5.11
CA GLY A 89 9.07 -3.85 3.68
C GLY A 89 7.85 -3.70 2.77
N LEU A 90 6.74 -4.39 3.10
CA LEU A 90 5.49 -4.28 2.35
C LEU A 90 4.89 -2.87 2.44
N VAL A 91 4.89 -2.25 3.64
CA VAL A 91 4.40 -0.87 3.80
C VAL A 91 5.21 0.10 2.95
N VAL A 92 6.54 0.01 3.00
CA VAL A 92 7.42 0.90 2.20
C VAL A 92 7.20 0.66 0.70
N GLY A 93 7.14 -0.60 0.25
CA GLY A 93 6.95 -0.92 -1.16
C GLY A 93 5.63 -0.42 -1.72
N GLY A 94 4.52 -0.63 -1.00
CA GLY A 94 3.22 -0.10 -1.37
C GLY A 94 3.17 1.43 -1.33
N ALA A 95 3.75 2.06 -0.29
CA ALA A 95 3.82 3.51 -0.22
C ALA A 95 4.62 4.13 -1.37
N LEU A 96 5.71 3.50 -1.79
CA LEU A 96 6.49 3.92 -2.95
C LEU A 96 5.71 3.77 -4.26
N GLY A 97 4.86 2.74 -4.43
CA GLY A 97 3.96 2.61 -5.57
C GLY A 97 2.99 3.79 -5.64
N ASN A 98 2.27 4.06 -4.57
CA ASN A 98 1.34 5.19 -4.50
C ASN A 98 2.02 6.56 -4.64
N LEU A 99 3.29 6.69 -4.24
CA LEU A 99 4.10 7.89 -4.47
C LEU A 99 4.51 8.02 -5.93
N TRP A 100 4.89 6.91 -6.56
CA TRP A 100 5.24 6.85 -7.98
C TRP A 100 4.09 7.37 -8.84
N ASP A 101 2.89 6.86 -8.63
CA ASP A 101 1.70 7.27 -9.36
C ASP A 101 1.43 8.76 -9.23
N ARG A 102 1.47 9.29 -8.00
CA ARG A 102 1.26 10.72 -7.78
C ARG A 102 2.33 11.59 -8.42
N ALA A 103 3.57 11.12 -8.42
CA ALA A 103 4.69 11.87 -8.99
C ALA A 103 4.63 11.92 -10.53
N PHE A 104 4.31 10.80 -11.18
CA PHE A 104 4.39 10.67 -12.63
C PHE A 104 3.04 10.77 -13.33
N SER A 105 1.97 10.25 -12.73
CA SER A 105 0.61 10.26 -13.30
C SER A 105 -0.29 11.34 -12.69
N GLY A 106 0.10 11.95 -11.58
CA GLY A 106 -0.65 13.00 -10.89
C GLY A 106 -1.73 12.49 -9.95
N ALA A 107 -2.09 11.22 -10.01
CA ALA A 107 -3.09 10.56 -9.20
C ALA A 107 -2.74 9.08 -9.06
N VAL A 108 -3.30 8.39 -8.08
CA VAL A 108 -3.14 6.94 -7.91
C VAL A 108 -4.13 6.20 -8.79
N PHE A 109 -3.68 5.15 -9.45
CA PHE A 109 -4.54 4.27 -10.25
C PHE A 109 -5.12 3.17 -9.37
N ASP A 110 -6.38 3.37 -8.91
CA ASP A 110 -7.14 2.37 -8.16
C ASP A 110 -8.03 1.59 -9.12
N TYR A 111 -8.05 0.25 -9.00
CA TYR A 111 -8.71 -0.61 -9.97
C TYR A 111 -9.51 -1.78 -9.38
N LEU A 112 -9.43 -2.00 -8.06
CA LEU A 112 -10.19 -3.03 -7.36
C LEU A 112 -11.29 -2.39 -6.53
N PHE A 113 -12.54 -2.65 -6.85
CA PHE A 113 -13.70 -2.18 -6.12
C PHE A 113 -14.23 -3.28 -5.21
N LEU A 114 -14.11 -3.06 -3.90
CA LEU A 114 -14.67 -3.95 -2.89
C LEU A 114 -16.07 -3.50 -2.51
N HIS A 115 -17.01 -4.42 -2.50
CA HIS A 115 -18.39 -4.19 -2.11
C HIS A 115 -19.02 -5.45 -1.48
N LEU A 116 -20.14 -5.30 -0.79
CA LEU A 116 -20.94 -6.39 -0.26
C LEU A 116 -22.36 -6.27 -0.83
N GLY A 117 -22.62 -6.98 -1.92
CA GLY A 117 -23.85 -6.81 -2.69
C GLY A 117 -24.03 -5.37 -3.18
N GLN A 118 -24.99 -4.63 -2.65
CA GLN A 118 -25.25 -3.22 -2.98
C GLN A 118 -24.48 -2.22 -2.11
N ILE A 119 -23.74 -2.69 -1.09
CA ILE A 119 -22.99 -1.83 -0.18
C ILE A 119 -21.60 -1.62 -0.73
N SER A 120 -21.33 -0.41 -1.24
CA SER A 120 -19.99 0.01 -1.68
C SER A 120 -19.10 0.22 -0.46
N LEU A 121 -17.89 -0.36 -0.46
CA LEU A 121 -16.92 -0.18 0.60
C LEU A 121 -15.83 0.80 0.16
N PHE A 122 -14.90 0.37 -0.71
CA PHE A 122 -13.83 1.23 -1.21
C PHE A 122 -13.24 0.69 -2.53
N VAL A 123 -12.55 1.58 -3.25
CA VAL A 123 -11.71 1.22 -4.40
C VAL A 123 -10.25 1.31 -3.95
N PHE A 124 -9.41 0.38 -4.40
CA PHE A 124 -8.03 0.27 -4.01
C PHE A 124 -7.17 -0.38 -5.09
N ASN A 125 -5.86 -0.42 -4.89
CA ASN A 125 -4.89 -1.05 -5.76
C ASN A 125 -4.00 -2.06 -5.00
N PHE A 126 -3.04 -2.66 -5.70
CA PHE A 126 -2.08 -3.59 -5.08
C PHE A 126 -1.20 -2.90 -4.02
N SER A 127 -0.81 -1.65 -4.20
CA SER A 127 -0.03 -0.88 -3.22
C SER A 127 -0.77 -0.75 -1.89
N ASP A 128 -2.09 -0.47 -1.91
CA ASP A 128 -2.91 -0.38 -0.70
C ASP A 128 -3.06 -1.74 0.00
N ALA A 129 -3.21 -2.81 -0.79
CA ALA A 129 -3.21 -4.18 -0.26
C ALA A 129 -1.88 -4.53 0.42
N ALA A 130 -0.75 -4.15 -0.19
CA ALA A 130 0.58 -4.36 0.39
C ALA A 130 0.78 -3.56 1.69
N ILE A 131 0.36 -2.28 1.72
CA ILE A 131 0.38 -1.46 2.94
C ILE A 131 -0.45 -2.10 4.04
N SER A 132 -1.67 -2.53 3.73
CA SER A 132 -2.58 -3.14 4.70
C SER A 132 -2.05 -4.46 5.24
N ALA A 133 -1.52 -5.33 4.38
CA ALA A 133 -0.88 -6.58 4.77
C ALA A 133 0.35 -6.33 5.63
N GLY A 134 1.18 -5.36 5.26
CA GLY A 134 2.36 -4.96 6.03
C GLY A 134 2.02 -4.43 7.41
N ALA A 135 1.02 -3.56 7.50
CA ALA A 135 0.51 -3.05 8.79
C ALA A 135 -0.02 -4.18 9.67
N LEU A 136 -0.76 -5.13 9.10
CA LEU A 136 -1.24 -6.31 9.82
C LEU A 136 -0.08 -7.15 10.39
N LEU A 137 0.97 -7.38 9.60
CA LEU A 137 2.15 -8.12 10.08
C LEU A 137 2.85 -7.41 11.25
N ILE A 138 2.98 -6.09 11.19
CA ILE A 138 3.54 -5.28 12.28
C ILE A 138 2.67 -5.37 13.54
N MET A 139 1.35 -5.32 13.38
CA MET A 139 0.41 -5.46 14.49
C MET A 139 0.48 -6.86 15.11
N ILE A 140 0.53 -7.91 14.31
CA ILE A 140 0.68 -9.29 14.78
C ILE A 140 1.97 -9.43 15.59
N ASP A 141 3.09 -8.89 15.07
CA ASP A 141 4.36 -8.92 15.79
C ASP A 141 4.30 -8.21 17.16
N ALA A 142 3.62 -7.06 17.20
CA ALA A 142 3.46 -6.30 18.45
C ALA A 142 2.57 -7.02 19.50
N LEU A 143 1.66 -7.88 19.04
CA LEU A 143 0.75 -8.63 19.91
C LEU A 143 1.34 -9.99 20.36
N VAL A 144 2.35 -10.52 19.69
CA VAL A 144 3.03 -11.76 20.10
C VAL A 144 4.01 -11.43 21.22
N PRO A 145 3.82 -11.98 22.45
CA PRO A 145 4.77 -11.74 23.53
C PRO A 145 6.17 -12.18 23.13
N ALA A 146 7.17 -11.34 23.40
CA ALA A 146 8.56 -11.75 23.29
C ALA A 146 8.74 -13.06 24.08
N LYS A 147 9.27 -14.12 23.43
CA LYS A 147 9.65 -15.33 24.17
C LYS A 147 10.58 -14.91 25.30
N VAL A 148 10.08 -14.97 26.54
CA VAL A 148 10.93 -14.82 27.72
C VAL A 148 11.99 -15.89 27.60
N GLY A 149 13.24 -15.48 27.42
CA GLY A 149 14.36 -16.40 27.33
C GLY A 149 14.34 -17.30 28.57
N ALA A 150 14.34 -18.61 28.32
CA ALA A 150 14.60 -19.57 29.39
C ALA A 150 15.95 -19.17 30.00
N THR A 151 15.91 -18.66 31.20
CA THR A 151 17.13 -18.51 32.02
C THR A 151 17.63 -19.92 32.28
N ASP A 152 18.69 -20.27 31.59
CA ASP A 152 19.48 -21.47 31.93
C ASP A 152 19.93 -21.33 33.36
N SER A 153 19.39 -22.17 34.21
CA SER A 153 19.86 -22.46 35.59
C SER A 153 20.89 -23.55 35.56
#